data_42a427b7ab556b71c64ccbd970915045
#
_entry.id   42a427b7ab556b71c64ccbd970915045
#
_cell.length_a   1.000
_cell.length_b   1.000
_cell.length_c   1.000
_cell.angle_alpha   90.00
_cell.angle_beta   90.00
_cell.angle_gamma   90.00
#
_symmetry.space_group_name_H-M   'P 1'
#
loop_
_entity.id
_entity.type
_entity.pdbx_description
1 polymer ?
#
loop_
_entity_poly.entity_id
_entity_poly.type
_entity_poly.pdbx_seq_one_letter_code
_entity_poly.pdbx_strand_id
1 'polypeptide(L)'
;NNNDILNALLADRKAGSVTKTCYVTNGGTVDMTETGFDAVSRPGYTVEWHKNADFSDTAYTGEPQNGQNYYAKWTLNDSTNTIEVTYDANISGVTAKTYAEIKGNEHLAKASSFSRAGYTFTGWITAKNGTGTAYAVGDKIPSNESITVYAQWKLNAPTVSVTGNATKQYDGENVTLTAATPVSGVTYQWQKDGVAIEGATKATYTVKNVADSGKYTVEITDTDGKTAVSSATAISITKKEVAVPTVESKIYNGTVLTADVTATADYDVTKNEGGKNAGVYDVILTLKDAENYKWAD
;
A
#
# COMPACT_ATOMS: atom_id res chain seq x y z
N ASN A 1 2.83 -20.68 19.09
CA ASN A 1 3.13 -20.79 20.51
C ASN A 1 1.91 -20.37 21.30
N ASN A 2 1.27 -21.35 21.95
CA ASN A 2 0.05 -21.20 22.77
C ASN A 2 0.41 -20.75 24.20
N ASN A 3 1.15 -19.66 24.36
CA ASN A 3 1.56 -19.20 25.68
C ASN A 3 0.59 -18.12 26.15
N ASP A 4 -0.41 -18.52 26.93
CA ASP A 4 -1.21 -17.59 27.73
C ASP A 4 -0.39 -17.16 28.95
N ILE A 5 -0.23 -15.86 29.16
CA ILE A 5 0.51 -15.31 30.30
C ILE A 5 -0.50 -14.81 31.32
N LEU A 6 -0.48 -15.39 32.50
CA LEU A 6 -1.16 -14.87 33.67
C LEU A 6 -0.17 -14.04 34.49
N ASN A 7 -0.30 -12.72 34.49
CA ASN A 7 0.29 -11.88 35.49
C ASN A 7 -0.63 -11.84 36.71
N ALA A 8 -0.39 -12.73 37.66
CA ALA A 8 -1.10 -12.70 38.92
C ALA A 8 -0.59 -11.54 39.78
N LEU A 9 -1.28 -10.40 39.68
CA LEU A 9 -1.19 -9.38 40.71
C LEU A 9 -2.00 -9.84 41.92
N LEU A 10 -1.35 -10.52 42.84
CA LEU A 10 -1.91 -10.70 44.17
C LEU A 10 -1.89 -9.33 44.85
N ALA A 11 -3.05 -8.67 44.87
CA ALA A 11 -3.19 -7.46 45.65
C ALA A 11 -2.99 -7.79 47.12
N ASP A 12 -2.16 -6.99 47.77
CA ASP A 12 -2.15 -6.89 49.21
C ASP A 12 -3.56 -6.49 49.68
N ARG A 13 -4.30 -7.40 50.29
CA ARG A 13 -5.69 -7.23 50.74
C ARG A 13 -5.90 -6.07 51.70
N LYS A 14 -4.87 -5.32 52.04
CA LYS A 14 -4.91 -4.19 53.01
C LYS A 14 -5.22 -2.85 52.37
N ALA A 15 -5.29 -2.70 51.05
CA ALA A 15 -5.40 -1.39 50.39
C ALA A 15 -6.70 -1.13 49.61
N GLY A 16 -7.76 -1.92 49.74
CA GLY A 16 -9.13 -1.57 49.27
C GLY A 16 -9.36 -1.50 47.77
N SER A 17 -8.37 -1.68 46.89
CA SER A 17 -8.53 -1.83 45.45
C SER A 17 -7.59 -2.89 44.86
N VAL A 18 -8.17 -3.79 44.05
CA VAL A 18 -7.43 -4.87 43.40
C VAL A 18 -7.45 -4.65 41.89
N THR A 19 -6.31 -4.44 41.27
CA THR A 19 -6.20 -4.49 39.81
C THR A 19 -5.69 -5.88 39.44
N LYS A 20 -6.54 -6.69 38.78
CA LYS A 20 -6.13 -7.96 38.18
C LYS A 20 -5.90 -7.72 36.70
N THR A 21 -4.69 -8.03 36.19
CA THR A 21 -4.41 -8.02 34.77
C THR A 21 -4.20 -9.45 34.33
N CYS A 22 -5.10 -9.97 33.52
CA CYS A 22 -5.00 -11.30 32.93
C CYS A 22 -5.01 -11.15 31.41
N TYR A 23 -4.01 -11.69 30.75
CA TYR A 23 -3.96 -11.81 29.30
C TYR A 23 -4.26 -13.25 28.92
N VAL A 24 -5.47 -13.50 28.39
CA VAL A 24 -5.85 -14.80 27.88
C VAL A 24 -5.89 -14.75 26.37
N THR A 25 -5.05 -15.54 25.73
CA THR A 25 -5.04 -15.72 24.28
C THR A 25 -5.61 -17.13 23.96
N ASN A 26 -6.06 -17.32 22.72
CA ASN A 26 -6.54 -18.63 22.22
C ASN A 26 -7.81 -19.22 22.88
N GLY A 27 -8.75 -18.36 23.23
CA GLY A 27 -10.10 -18.79 23.64
C GLY A 27 -10.25 -19.25 25.09
N GLY A 28 -9.26 -18.94 25.95
CA GLY A 28 -9.44 -19.03 27.39
C GLY A 28 -10.40 -17.95 27.91
N THR A 29 -11.09 -18.23 29.00
CA THR A 29 -11.97 -17.28 29.71
C THR A 29 -11.46 -17.00 31.10
N VAL A 30 -11.73 -15.81 31.60
CA VAL A 30 -11.40 -15.39 32.98
C VAL A 30 -12.70 -15.22 33.76
N ASP A 31 -12.84 -15.99 34.83
CA ASP A 31 -13.90 -15.78 35.80
C ASP A 31 -13.45 -14.74 36.84
N MET A 32 -14.01 -13.56 36.83
CA MET A 32 -13.66 -12.47 37.72
C MET A 32 -14.16 -12.69 39.17
N THR A 33 -14.96 -13.73 39.42
CA THR A 33 -15.43 -14.12 40.76
C THR A 33 -14.45 -15.07 41.45
N GLU A 34 -13.64 -15.78 40.69
CA GLU A 34 -12.61 -16.68 41.20
C GLU A 34 -11.27 -15.97 41.42
N THR A 35 -10.36 -16.61 42.12
CA THR A 35 -9.03 -16.06 42.44
C THR A 35 -7.91 -16.97 41.98
N GLY A 36 -6.74 -16.38 41.73
CA GLY A 36 -5.55 -17.14 41.34
C GLY A 36 -5.70 -17.86 40.01
N PHE A 37 -5.24 -19.09 39.93
CA PHE A 37 -5.26 -19.88 38.72
C PHE A 37 -6.68 -20.39 38.36
N ASP A 38 -7.55 -20.52 39.34
CA ASP A 38 -8.92 -20.99 39.15
C ASP A 38 -9.78 -19.96 38.37
N ALA A 39 -9.37 -18.70 38.35
CA ALA A 39 -10.00 -17.65 37.57
C ALA A 39 -9.84 -17.85 36.04
N VAL A 40 -8.96 -18.76 35.61
CA VAL A 40 -8.63 -18.97 34.20
C VAL A 40 -9.04 -20.36 33.79
N SER A 41 -9.98 -20.44 32.86
CA SER A 41 -10.45 -21.72 32.34
C SER A 41 -10.57 -21.68 30.80
N ARG A 42 -10.55 -22.85 30.20
CA ARG A 42 -10.86 -23.05 28.78
C ARG A 42 -11.72 -24.29 28.67
N PRO A 43 -12.97 -24.18 28.17
CA PRO A 43 -13.85 -25.32 28.03
C PRO A 43 -13.19 -26.46 27.26
N GLY A 44 -13.22 -27.69 27.83
CA GLY A 44 -12.66 -28.88 27.22
C GLY A 44 -11.15 -29.05 27.32
N TYR A 45 -10.48 -28.20 28.06
CA TYR A 45 -9.04 -28.29 28.30
C TYR A 45 -8.73 -28.39 29.80
N THR A 46 -7.66 -29.13 30.15
CA THR A 46 -6.98 -29.03 31.45
C THR A 46 -5.81 -28.06 31.31
N VAL A 47 -5.57 -27.27 32.33
CA VAL A 47 -4.45 -26.33 32.39
C VAL A 47 -3.39 -26.81 33.37
N GLU A 48 -2.13 -26.74 32.98
CA GLU A 48 -0.96 -26.80 33.86
C GLU A 48 -0.25 -25.46 33.82
N TRP A 49 0.18 -24.97 34.99
CA TRP A 49 0.86 -23.69 35.08
C TRP A 49 2.36 -23.88 35.18
N HIS A 50 3.13 -23.11 34.44
CA HIS A 50 4.59 -23.12 34.38
C HIS A 50 5.18 -21.73 34.63
N LYS A 51 6.40 -21.68 35.18
CA LYS A 51 7.16 -20.43 35.33
C LYS A 51 8.01 -20.12 34.10
N ASN A 52 8.28 -21.12 33.25
CA ASN A 52 9.01 -20.99 32.01
C ASN A 52 8.06 -21.01 30.83
N ALA A 53 8.26 -20.07 29.90
CA ALA A 53 7.42 -19.94 28.70
C ALA A 53 7.53 -21.12 27.71
N ASP A 54 8.60 -21.91 27.80
CA ASP A 54 8.86 -23.10 26.98
C ASP A 54 8.39 -24.41 27.65
N PHE A 55 7.79 -24.30 28.86
CA PHE A 55 7.31 -25.42 29.66
C PHE A 55 8.40 -26.44 30.03
N SER A 56 9.65 -26.00 30.13
CA SER A 56 10.81 -26.86 30.48
C SER A 56 10.90 -27.18 31.97
N ASP A 57 10.17 -26.45 32.80
CA ASP A 57 10.07 -26.66 34.25
C ASP A 57 8.92 -27.62 34.60
N THR A 58 8.91 -28.07 35.85
CA THR A 58 7.81 -28.84 36.42
C THR A 58 6.56 -27.96 36.58
N ALA A 59 5.38 -28.51 36.32
CA ALA A 59 4.12 -27.81 36.53
C ALA A 59 4.04 -27.24 37.96
N TYR A 60 3.68 -25.97 38.06
CA TYR A 60 3.56 -25.25 39.32
C TYR A 60 2.16 -25.48 39.93
N THR A 61 2.12 -25.98 41.16
CA THR A 61 0.90 -26.32 41.87
C THR A 61 0.64 -25.45 43.11
N GLY A 62 1.47 -24.44 43.35
CA GLY A 62 1.31 -23.51 44.49
C GLY A 62 0.41 -22.34 44.13
N GLU A 63 0.12 -21.50 45.12
CA GLU A 63 -0.61 -20.25 44.89
C GLU A 63 0.24 -19.24 44.07
N PRO A 64 -0.39 -18.52 43.15
CA PRO A 64 0.32 -17.51 42.33
C PRO A 64 0.92 -16.42 43.21
N GLN A 65 2.17 -16.04 42.94
CA GLN A 65 2.90 -15.04 43.69
C GLN A 65 2.95 -13.70 42.96
N ASN A 66 2.90 -12.61 43.70
CA ASN A 66 2.97 -11.27 43.15
C ASN A 66 4.30 -11.03 42.41
N GLY A 67 4.20 -10.45 41.20
CA GLY A 67 5.36 -10.14 40.34
C GLY A 67 5.95 -11.35 39.60
N GLN A 68 5.39 -12.54 39.75
CA GLN A 68 5.78 -13.72 38.99
C GLN A 68 4.89 -13.92 37.76
N ASN A 69 5.51 -14.22 36.62
CA ASN A 69 4.79 -14.64 35.41
C ASN A 69 4.55 -16.16 35.46
N TYR A 70 3.36 -16.55 35.02
CA TYR A 70 2.99 -17.95 34.87
C TYR A 70 2.45 -18.16 33.46
N TYR A 71 2.78 -19.29 32.85
CA TYR A 71 2.43 -19.67 31.51
C TYR A 71 1.51 -20.87 31.53
N ALA A 72 0.33 -20.74 30.92
CA ALA A 72 -0.66 -21.82 30.85
C ALA A 72 -0.30 -22.79 29.74
N LYS A 73 -0.16 -24.08 30.10
CA LYS A 73 -0.06 -25.21 29.17
C LYS A 73 -1.42 -25.90 29.09
N TRP A 74 -2.11 -25.72 27.99
CA TRP A 74 -3.44 -26.30 27.78
C TRP A 74 -3.32 -27.70 27.19
N THR A 75 -3.93 -28.70 27.86
CA THR A 75 -4.05 -30.08 27.38
C THR A 75 -5.52 -30.40 27.11
N LEU A 76 -5.83 -30.86 25.92
CA LEU A 76 -7.18 -31.20 25.50
C LEU A 76 -7.70 -32.43 26.29
N ASN A 77 -8.87 -32.32 26.94
CA ASN A 77 -9.42 -33.37 27.83
C ASN A 77 -9.90 -34.60 27.07
N ASP A 78 -10.45 -34.43 25.86
CA ASP A 78 -10.96 -35.49 25.01
C ASP A 78 -10.51 -35.28 23.56
N SER A 79 -9.47 -36.01 23.17
CA SER A 79 -8.92 -35.97 21.82
C SER A 79 -9.83 -36.64 20.77
N THR A 80 -10.86 -37.36 21.19
CA THR A 80 -11.79 -38.06 20.28
C THR A 80 -12.94 -37.17 19.81
N ASN A 81 -13.21 -36.08 20.55
CA ASN A 81 -14.25 -35.10 20.22
C ASN A 81 -13.70 -33.80 19.68
N THR A 82 -12.73 -33.87 18.76
CA THR A 82 -12.11 -32.73 18.14
C THR A 82 -12.38 -32.60 16.65
N ILE A 83 -12.27 -31.40 16.17
CA ILE A 83 -12.19 -31.07 14.75
C ILE A 83 -10.86 -30.36 14.46
N GLU A 84 -10.45 -30.36 13.22
CA GLU A 84 -9.30 -29.60 12.75
C GLU A 84 -9.76 -28.33 12.02
N VAL A 85 -9.27 -27.16 12.46
CA VAL A 85 -9.42 -25.91 11.75
C VAL A 85 -8.07 -25.57 11.11
N THR A 86 -8.01 -25.67 9.80
CA THR A 86 -6.79 -25.44 9.02
C THR A 86 -6.85 -24.06 8.35
N TYR A 87 -5.84 -23.26 8.60
CA TYR A 87 -5.63 -21.96 7.97
C TYR A 87 -4.54 -22.08 6.90
N ASP A 88 -4.92 -21.96 5.63
CA ASP A 88 -4.01 -22.02 4.49
C ASP A 88 -3.70 -20.60 4.02
N ALA A 89 -2.42 -20.29 3.84
CA ALA A 89 -1.97 -18.98 3.34
C ALA A 89 -2.49 -18.65 1.94
N ASN A 90 -2.94 -19.65 1.20
CA ASN A 90 -3.26 -19.54 -0.23
C ASN A 90 -2.09 -18.99 -1.06
N ILE A 91 -0.89 -19.40 -0.69
CA ILE A 91 0.39 -19.04 -1.32
C ILE A 91 1.17 -20.33 -1.56
N SER A 92 1.65 -20.54 -2.79
CA SER A 92 2.44 -21.72 -3.14
C SER A 92 3.69 -21.86 -2.26
N GLY A 93 3.94 -23.07 -1.74
CA GLY A 93 5.11 -23.37 -0.91
C GLY A 93 5.01 -22.90 0.55
N VAL A 94 3.90 -22.30 0.96
CA VAL A 94 3.65 -21.93 2.36
C VAL A 94 2.84 -22.99 3.06
N THR A 95 3.36 -23.54 4.16
CA THR A 95 2.68 -24.58 4.95
C THR A 95 1.48 -24.00 5.69
N ALA A 96 0.34 -24.66 5.57
CA ALA A 96 -0.88 -24.34 6.32
C ALA A 96 -0.68 -24.58 7.83
N LYS A 97 -1.46 -23.89 8.65
CA LYS A 97 -1.49 -24.05 10.12
C LYS A 97 -2.78 -24.70 10.54
N THR A 98 -2.68 -25.86 11.19
CA THR A 98 -3.83 -26.61 11.68
C THR A 98 -3.91 -26.52 13.20
N TYR A 99 -5.11 -26.32 13.71
CA TYR A 99 -5.43 -26.28 15.14
C TYR A 99 -6.50 -27.32 15.45
N ALA A 100 -6.25 -28.15 16.47
CA ALA A 100 -7.28 -29.01 17.01
C ALA A 100 -8.19 -28.16 17.92
N GLU A 101 -9.48 -28.23 17.68
CA GLU A 101 -10.51 -27.50 18.42
C GLU A 101 -11.60 -28.46 18.87
N ILE A 102 -12.31 -28.15 19.95
CA ILE A 102 -13.38 -29.03 20.47
C ILE A 102 -14.62 -28.91 19.59
N LYS A 103 -15.13 -30.05 19.15
CA LYS A 103 -16.35 -30.12 18.36
C LYS A 103 -17.52 -29.51 19.13
N GLY A 104 -18.30 -28.67 18.47
CA GLY A 104 -19.47 -28.00 19.04
C GLY A 104 -19.17 -26.72 19.82
N ASN A 105 -17.90 -26.42 20.17
CA ASN A 105 -17.53 -25.13 20.76
C ASN A 105 -17.48 -24.04 19.71
N GLU A 106 -17.72 -22.81 20.13
CA GLU A 106 -17.59 -21.66 19.24
C GLU A 106 -16.12 -21.42 18.85
N HIS A 107 -15.86 -21.35 17.55
CA HIS A 107 -14.54 -21.02 17.00
C HIS A 107 -14.64 -19.73 16.19
N LEU A 108 -13.75 -18.79 16.47
CA LEU A 108 -13.67 -17.54 15.74
C LEU A 108 -12.51 -17.56 14.74
N ALA A 109 -12.75 -16.98 13.57
CA ALA A 109 -11.73 -16.81 12.54
C ALA A 109 -10.56 -15.99 13.09
N LYS A 110 -9.35 -16.57 13.10
CA LYS A 110 -8.14 -15.97 13.65
C LYS A 110 -7.59 -14.91 12.72
N ALA A 111 -6.86 -13.91 13.27
CA ALA A 111 -6.05 -13.02 12.46
C ALA A 111 -5.01 -13.82 11.67
N SER A 112 -4.66 -13.36 10.47
CA SER A 112 -3.65 -14.04 9.66
C SER A 112 -2.27 -13.90 10.32
N SER A 113 -1.60 -15.04 10.47
CA SER A 113 -0.17 -15.10 10.82
C SER A 113 0.73 -15.23 9.59
N PHE A 114 0.13 -15.19 8.39
CA PHE A 114 0.84 -15.19 7.11
C PHE A 114 1.00 -13.76 6.60
N SER A 115 2.03 -13.55 5.78
CA SER A 115 2.27 -12.30 5.06
C SER A 115 2.55 -12.59 3.58
N ARG A 116 2.14 -11.68 2.72
CA ARG A 116 2.43 -11.72 1.28
C ARG A 116 2.89 -10.34 0.85
N ALA A 117 4.14 -10.23 0.38
CA ALA A 117 4.71 -8.95 -0.03
C ALA A 117 3.86 -8.31 -1.14
N GLY A 118 3.49 -7.04 -0.95
CA GLY A 118 2.65 -6.31 -1.91
C GLY A 118 1.16 -6.62 -1.87
N TYR A 119 0.70 -7.38 -0.86
CA TYR A 119 -0.71 -7.70 -0.68
C TYR A 119 -1.16 -7.40 0.75
N THR A 120 -2.44 -7.10 0.87
CA THR A 120 -3.13 -6.96 2.15
C THR A 120 -4.06 -8.15 2.35
N PHE A 121 -3.98 -8.78 3.53
CA PHE A 121 -4.93 -9.82 3.93
C PHE A 121 -6.31 -9.21 4.14
N THR A 122 -7.35 -9.84 3.57
CA THR A 122 -8.73 -9.33 3.61
C THR A 122 -9.70 -10.24 4.35
N GLY A 123 -9.29 -11.46 4.69
CA GLY A 123 -10.14 -12.43 5.36
C GLY A 123 -9.86 -13.85 4.90
N TRP A 124 -10.72 -14.75 5.31
CA TRP A 124 -10.65 -16.18 5.01
C TRP A 124 -11.81 -16.60 4.12
N ILE A 125 -11.67 -17.69 3.37
CA ILE A 125 -12.73 -18.27 2.55
C ILE A 125 -12.59 -19.80 2.51
N THR A 126 -13.70 -20.53 2.38
CA THR A 126 -13.67 -22.00 2.38
C THR A 126 -13.19 -22.63 1.08
N ALA A 127 -13.17 -21.89 -0.02
CA ALA A 127 -12.69 -22.40 -1.30
C ALA A 127 -11.47 -21.61 -1.78
N LYS A 128 -10.40 -22.29 -2.16
CA LYS A 128 -9.11 -21.72 -2.60
C LYS A 128 -9.24 -20.73 -3.75
N ASN A 129 -10.21 -20.96 -4.64
CA ASN A 129 -10.49 -20.08 -5.80
C ASN A 129 -11.31 -18.82 -5.47
N GLY A 130 -11.64 -18.60 -4.19
CA GLY A 130 -12.40 -17.43 -3.76
C GLY A 130 -13.92 -17.50 -3.91
N THR A 131 -14.49 -18.68 -4.20
CA THR A 131 -15.95 -18.84 -4.43
C THR A 131 -16.74 -19.40 -3.23
N GLY A 132 -16.07 -19.75 -2.13
CA GLY A 132 -16.69 -20.34 -0.95
C GLY A 132 -17.30 -19.34 0.02
N THR A 133 -17.58 -19.79 1.24
CA THR A 133 -18.07 -18.94 2.33
C THR A 133 -16.93 -18.12 2.89
N ALA A 134 -17.09 -16.79 2.94
CA ALA A 134 -16.11 -15.85 3.47
C ALA A 134 -16.29 -15.64 4.97
N TYR A 135 -15.17 -15.47 5.67
CA TYR A 135 -15.10 -15.14 7.10
C TYR A 135 -14.13 -13.97 7.31
N ALA A 136 -14.60 -12.91 7.92
CA ALA A 136 -13.73 -11.87 8.46
C ALA A 136 -13.03 -12.37 9.73
N VAL A 137 -11.97 -11.70 10.16
CA VAL A 137 -11.35 -11.98 11.47
C VAL A 137 -12.39 -11.75 12.57
N GLY A 138 -12.59 -12.74 13.44
CA GLY A 138 -13.57 -12.70 14.51
C GLY A 138 -14.95 -13.27 14.14
N ASP A 139 -15.20 -13.64 12.88
CA ASP A 139 -16.43 -14.32 12.50
C ASP A 139 -16.45 -15.76 13.04
N LYS A 140 -17.64 -16.28 13.31
CA LYS A 140 -17.83 -17.67 13.74
C LYS A 140 -17.57 -18.62 12.56
N ILE A 141 -16.70 -19.60 12.81
CA ILE A 141 -16.42 -20.71 11.88
C ILE A 141 -17.25 -21.92 12.31
N PRO A 142 -17.73 -22.80 11.37
CA PRO A 142 -18.40 -24.05 11.70
C PRO A 142 -17.59 -24.88 12.68
N SER A 143 -18.26 -25.43 13.70
CA SER A 143 -17.63 -26.12 14.83
C SER A 143 -17.97 -27.61 14.93
N ASN A 144 -18.76 -28.16 14.01
CA ASN A 144 -19.19 -29.55 14.04
C ASN A 144 -18.40 -30.50 13.13
N GLU A 145 -17.53 -29.95 12.29
CA GLU A 145 -16.71 -30.68 11.33
C GLU A 145 -15.38 -29.96 11.09
N SER A 146 -14.37 -30.72 10.67
CA SER A 146 -13.09 -30.11 10.27
C SER A 146 -13.26 -29.25 9.05
N ILE A 147 -12.57 -28.10 9.04
CA ILE A 147 -12.67 -27.11 7.99
C ILE A 147 -11.28 -26.57 7.61
N THR A 148 -11.08 -26.30 6.33
CA THR A 148 -9.95 -25.53 5.82
C THR A 148 -10.43 -24.18 5.31
N VAL A 149 -9.79 -23.12 5.76
CA VAL A 149 -10.02 -21.76 5.28
C VAL A 149 -8.76 -21.21 4.64
N TYR A 150 -8.92 -20.56 3.49
CA TYR A 150 -7.86 -20.01 2.65
C TYR A 150 -7.80 -18.51 2.76
N ALA A 151 -6.61 -17.98 2.98
CA ALA A 151 -6.40 -16.54 3.04
C ALA A 151 -6.79 -15.86 1.72
N GLN A 152 -7.47 -14.72 1.84
CA GLN A 152 -7.77 -13.84 0.73
C GLN A 152 -6.83 -12.65 0.75
N TRP A 153 -6.28 -12.34 -0.41
CA TRP A 153 -5.28 -11.31 -0.59
C TRP A 153 -5.75 -10.28 -1.62
N LYS A 154 -5.68 -9.00 -1.24
CA LYS A 154 -5.87 -7.87 -2.14
C LYS A 154 -4.51 -7.35 -2.57
N LEU A 155 -4.29 -7.18 -3.88
CA LEU A 155 -3.09 -6.55 -4.42
C LEU A 155 -3.04 -5.08 -3.98
N ASN A 156 -1.91 -4.66 -3.44
CA ASN A 156 -1.71 -3.27 -3.03
C ASN A 156 -1.39 -2.39 -4.24
N ALA A 157 -1.84 -1.16 -4.20
CA ALA A 157 -1.51 -0.17 -5.22
C ALA A 157 0.02 0.04 -5.30
N PRO A 158 0.59 0.21 -6.50
CA PRO A 158 1.98 0.58 -6.66
C PRO A 158 2.19 2.03 -6.19
N THR A 159 3.42 2.35 -5.79
CA THR A 159 3.84 3.73 -5.57
C THR A 159 4.39 4.32 -6.86
N VAL A 160 4.26 5.65 -7.03
CA VAL A 160 4.85 6.37 -8.15
C VAL A 160 5.82 7.42 -7.61
N SER A 161 7.07 7.37 -8.08
CA SER A 161 8.07 8.42 -7.85
C SER A 161 8.28 9.23 -9.12
N VAL A 162 8.69 10.50 -8.97
CA VAL A 162 8.95 11.41 -10.06
C VAL A 162 10.42 11.82 -10.03
N THR A 163 11.09 11.70 -11.17
CA THR A 163 12.44 12.24 -11.41
C THR A 163 12.33 13.39 -12.39
N GLY A 164 12.91 14.55 -12.03
CA GLY A 164 12.68 15.83 -12.68
C GLY A 164 11.61 16.67 -11.96
N ASN A 165 11.38 17.89 -12.43
CA ASN A 165 10.42 18.81 -11.84
C ASN A 165 9.01 18.54 -12.37
N ALA A 166 8.12 18.03 -11.51
CA ALA A 166 6.72 17.76 -11.85
C ALA A 166 5.93 19.04 -12.22
N THR A 167 6.39 20.22 -11.75
CA THR A 167 5.81 21.52 -12.09
C THR A 167 6.92 22.42 -12.58
N LYS A 168 6.88 22.80 -13.86
CA LYS A 168 7.92 23.61 -14.50
C LYS A 168 7.42 24.37 -15.72
N GLN A 169 8.18 25.37 -16.16
CA GLN A 169 8.11 25.81 -17.55
C GLN A 169 8.83 24.79 -18.44
N TYR A 170 8.41 24.71 -19.69
CA TYR A 170 9.06 23.85 -20.68
C TYR A 170 10.54 24.24 -20.83
N ASP A 171 11.42 23.29 -20.65
CA ASP A 171 12.87 23.43 -20.72
C ASP A 171 13.52 22.39 -21.66
N GLY A 172 12.70 21.56 -22.29
CA GLY A 172 13.17 20.49 -23.15
C GLY A 172 13.66 19.25 -22.41
N GLU A 173 13.67 19.26 -21.08
CA GLU A 173 14.09 18.12 -20.26
C GLU A 173 12.92 17.21 -19.91
N ASN A 174 13.23 15.94 -19.74
CA ASN A 174 12.24 14.91 -19.41
C ASN A 174 11.83 14.95 -17.93
N VAL A 175 10.57 14.63 -17.67
CA VAL A 175 10.08 14.21 -16.35
C VAL A 175 9.73 12.74 -16.44
N THR A 176 10.34 11.92 -15.58
CA THR A 176 10.14 10.47 -15.58
C THR A 176 9.34 10.04 -14.35
N LEU A 177 8.25 9.34 -14.62
CA LEU A 177 7.44 8.65 -13.60
C LEU A 177 7.91 7.21 -13.50
N THR A 178 8.13 6.72 -12.28
CA THR A 178 8.58 5.35 -12.02
C THR A 178 7.62 4.67 -11.05
N ALA A 179 7.01 3.59 -11.49
CA ALA A 179 6.17 2.73 -10.67
C ALA A 179 7.01 1.73 -9.89
N ALA A 180 6.70 1.53 -8.61
CA ALA A 180 7.35 0.53 -7.78
C ALA A 180 6.32 -0.32 -7.02
N THR A 181 6.54 -1.63 -7.01
CA THR A 181 5.78 -2.63 -6.25
C THR A 181 6.72 -3.75 -5.83
N PRO A 182 6.53 -4.37 -4.64
CA PRO A 182 7.30 -5.56 -4.25
C PRO A 182 6.81 -6.85 -4.92
N VAL A 183 5.76 -6.78 -5.75
CA VAL A 183 5.21 -7.95 -6.47
C VAL A 183 5.99 -8.16 -7.77
N SER A 184 6.54 -9.35 -7.95
CA SER A 184 7.23 -9.74 -9.19
C SER A 184 6.26 -10.19 -10.28
N GLY A 185 6.68 -10.04 -11.54
CA GLY A 185 5.91 -10.54 -12.69
C GLY A 185 4.65 -9.74 -13.03
N VAL A 186 4.48 -8.54 -12.46
CA VAL A 186 3.35 -7.66 -12.81
C VAL A 186 3.54 -7.06 -14.20
N THR A 187 2.41 -6.79 -14.85
CA THR A 187 2.33 -5.91 -16.02
C THR A 187 1.89 -4.52 -15.61
N TYR A 188 2.20 -3.52 -16.42
CA TYR A 188 1.89 -2.12 -16.17
C TYR A 188 1.04 -1.56 -17.29
N GLN A 189 0.16 -0.62 -16.96
CA GLN A 189 -0.55 0.23 -17.91
C GLN A 189 -0.67 1.64 -17.33
N TRP A 190 0.04 2.59 -17.93
CA TRP A 190 -0.10 4.01 -17.57
C TRP A 190 -1.36 4.61 -18.16
N GLN A 191 -1.94 5.53 -17.41
CA GLN A 191 -3.13 6.30 -17.78
C GLN A 191 -2.86 7.78 -17.55
N LYS A 192 -3.41 8.63 -18.40
CA LYS A 192 -3.44 10.08 -18.25
C LYS A 192 -4.89 10.53 -18.13
N ASP A 193 -5.22 11.26 -17.06
CA ASP A 193 -6.58 11.77 -16.79
C ASP A 193 -7.65 10.68 -16.84
N GLY A 194 -7.29 9.44 -16.39
CA GLY A 194 -8.16 8.28 -16.39
C GLY A 194 -8.26 7.51 -17.71
N VAL A 195 -7.53 7.93 -18.77
CA VAL A 195 -7.50 7.27 -20.07
C VAL A 195 -6.19 6.52 -20.25
N ALA A 196 -6.26 5.25 -20.66
CA ALA A 196 -5.07 4.44 -20.93
C ALA A 196 -4.23 5.05 -22.07
N ILE A 197 -2.91 5.10 -21.85
CA ILE A 197 -1.94 5.56 -22.85
C ILE A 197 -1.47 4.34 -23.63
N GLU A 198 -1.75 4.31 -24.91
CA GLU A 198 -1.39 3.18 -25.78
C GLU A 198 0.11 2.91 -25.74
N GLY A 199 0.49 1.63 -25.54
CA GLY A 199 1.88 1.18 -25.49
C GLY A 199 2.65 1.57 -24.20
N ALA A 200 2.05 2.28 -23.28
CA ALA A 200 2.68 2.68 -22.00
C ALA A 200 2.64 1.54 -20.97
N THR A 201 3.38 0.46 -21.22
CA THR A 201 3.36 -0.79 -20.47
C THR A 201 4.66 -1.10 -19.70
N LYS A 202 5.55 -0.12 -19.58
CA LYS A 202 6.80 -0.26 -18.80
C LYS A 202 6.60 0.26 -17.37
N ALA A 203 7.47 -0.15 -16.45
CA ALA A 203 7.51 0.40 -15.09
C ALA A 203 7.77 1.91 -15.06
N THR A 204 8.31 2.48 -16.14
CA THR A 204 8.58 3.93 -16.27
C THR A 204 7.78 4.53 -17.41
N TYR A 205 7.36 5.79 -17.20
CA TYR A 205 6.75 6.60 -18.24
C TYR A 205 7.39 8.00 -18.23
N THR A 206 7.64 8.56 -19.42
CA THR A 206 8.35 9.84 -19.57
C THR A 206 7.47 10.86 -20.28
N VAL A 207 7.44 12.06 -19.73
CA VAL A 207 6.73 13.23 -20.27
C VAL A 207 7.71 14.38 -20.47
N LYS A 208 7.42 15.28 -21.40
CA LYS A 208 8.34 16.36 -21.76
C LYS A 208 7.64 17.66 -22.15
N ASN A 209 6.51 17.60 -22.85
CA ASN A 209 5.87 18.72 -23.52
C ASN A 209 4.74 19.33 -22.68
N VAL A 210 4.32 20.53 -23.00
CA VAL A 210 3.16 21.19 -22.36
C VAL A 210 1.90 20.32 -22.51
N ALA A 211 1.69 19.70 -23.67
CA ALA A 211 0.57 18.80 -23.95
C ALA A 211 0.57 17.55 -23.06
N ASP A 212 1.73 17.20 -22.45
CA ASP A 212 1.83 16.07 -21.53
C ASP A 212 1.33 16.39 -20.11
N SER A 213 1.01 17.66 -19.81
CA SER A 213 0.43 18.04 -18.53
C SER A 213 -0.86 17.27 -18.25
N GLY A 214 -1.03 16.79 -17.01
CA GLY A 214 -2.18 15.99 -16.61
C GLY A 214 -1.94 15.21 -15.33
N LYS A 215 -2.91 14.37 -14.96
CA LYS A 215 -2.84 13.45 -13.82
C LYS A 215 -2.54 12.04 -14.32
N TYR A 216 -1.45 11.48 -13.83
CA TYR A 216 -0.98 10.17 -14.21
C TYR A 216 -1.26 9.15 -13.12
N THR A 217 -1.78 8.00 -13.51
CA THR A 217 -1.90 6.79 -12.69
C THR A 217 -1.28 5.62 -13.42
N VAL A 218 -0.88 4.59 -12.69
CA VAL A 218 -0.45 3.33 -13.28
C VAL A 218 -1.25 2.19 -12.66
N GLU A 219 -1.84 1.38 -13.50
CA GLU A 219 -2.44 0.11 -13.12
C GLU A 219 -1.40 -0.99 -13.24
N ILE A 220 -1.30 -1.83 -12.21
CA ILE A 220 -0.55 -3.08 -12.25
C ILE A 220 -1.52 -4.26 -12.27
N THR A 221 -1.15 -5.31 -12.98
CA THR A 221 -1.86 -6.60 -12.99
C THR A 221 -0.88 -7.69 -12.61
N ASP A 222 -1.21 -8.48 -11.60
CA ASP A 222 -0.39 -9.63 -11.19
C ASP A 222 -0.62 -10.86 -12.09
N THR A 223 0.13 -11.93 -11.80
CA THR A 223 0.04 -13.20 -12.56
C THR A 223 -1.29 -13.93 -12.36
N ASP A 224 -2.05 -13.58 -11.32
CA ASP A 224 -3.37 -14.13 -11.03
C ASP A 224 -4.50 -13.29 -11.66
N GLY A 225 -4.16 -12.21 -12.38
CA GLY A 225 -5.10 -11.29 -13.02
C GLY A 225 -5.71 -10.26 -12.06
N LYS A 226 -5.18 -10.11 -10.84
CA LYS A 226 -5.63 -9.07 -9.90
C LYS A 226 -5.01 -7.75 -10.28
N THR A 227 -5.79 -6.68 -10.21
CA THR A 227 -5.34 -5.33 -10.55
C THR A 227 -5.30 -4.40 -9.34
N ALA A 228 -4.42 -3.41 -9.40
CA ALA A 228 -4.38 -2.30 -8.45
C ALA A 228 -3.84 -1.03 -9.15
N VAL A 229 -4.43 0.11 -8.83
CA VAL A 229 -4.09 1.39 -9.45
C VAL A 229 -3.43 2.31 -8.41
N SER A 230 -2.36 3.00 -8.82
CA SER A 230 -1.66 3.98 -7.99
C SER A 230 -2.54 5.19 -7.65
N SER A 231 -2.14 5.95 -6.65
CA SER A 231 -2.61 7.34 -6.50
C SER A 231 -2.19 8.17 -7.71
N ALA A 232 -2.99 9.21 -8.01
CA ALA A 232 -2.71 10.10 -9.12
C ALA A 232 -1.49 11.01 -8.83
N THR A 233 -0.59 11.12 -9.80
CA THR A 233 0.56 12.03 -9.79
C THR A 233 0.31 13.15 -10.80
N ALA A 234 0.29 14.40 -10.35
CA ALA A 234 0.07 15.55 -11.22
C ALA A 234 1.39 16.02 -11.84
N ILE A 235 1.37 16.25 -13.16
CA ILE A 235 2.46 16.90 -13.92
C ILE A 235 1.90 18.17 -14.53
N SER A 236 2.60 19.28 -14.36
CA SER A 236 2.23 20.59 -14.88
C SER A 236 3.41 21.23 -15.61
N ILE A 237 3.40 21.22 -16.92
CA ILE A 237 4.39 21.87 -17.77
C ILE A 237 3.71 23.06 -18.45
N THR A 238 4.20 24.27 -18.20
CA THR A 238 3.69 25.48 -18.82
C THR A 238 4.59 25.90 -19.97
N LYS A 239 4.06 26.71 -20.90
CA LYS A 239 4.84 27.19 -22.02
C LYS A 239 6.03 28.04 -21.55
N LYS A 240 7.17 27.84 -22.19
CA LYS A 240 8.34 28.71 -22.01
C LYS A 240 8.03 30.10 -22.61
N GLU A 241 8.32 31.14 -21.84
CA GLU A 241 8.23 32.52 -22.32
C GLU A 241 9.47 32.87 -23.15
N VAL A 242 9.22 33.39 -24.35
CA VAL A 242 10.26 33.87 -25.27
C VAL A 242 10.15 35.40 -25.36
N ALA A 243 11.21 36.07 -25.00
CA ALA A 243 11.24 37.54 -25.06
C ALA A 243 11.03 38.03 -26.49
N VAL A 244 10.14 39.01 -26.67
CA VAL A 244 10.00 39.70 -27.93
C VAL A 244 11.22 40.62 -28.13
N PRO A 245 12.01 40.45 -29.20
CA PRO A 245 13.18 41.32 -29.42
C PRO A 245 12.76 42.78 -29.66
N THR A 246 13.54 43.68 -29.12
CA THR A 246 13.37 45.11 -29.39
C THR A 246 13.80 45.44 -30.81
N VAL A 247 13.01 46.21 -31.51
CA VAL A 247 13.31 46.69 -32.86
C VAL A 247 13.51 48.20 -32.82
N GLU A 248 14.72 48.65 -33.13
CA GLU A 248 15.07 50.07 -33.17
C GLU A 248 14.68 50.71 -34.49
N SER A 249 14.23 51.97 -34.42
CA SER A 249 13.98 52.79 -35.61
C SER A 249 15.28 53.13 -36.32
N LYS A 250 15.29 53.08 -37.63
CA LYS A 250 16.46 53.46 -38.46
C LYS A 250 16.25 54.77 -39.16
N ILE A 251 17.34 55.57 -39.28
CA ILE A 251 17.31 56.82 -40.01
C ILE A 251 17.38 56.55 -41.52
N TYR A 252 16.44 57.11 -42.25
CA TYR A 252 16.40 56.98 -43.70
C TYR A 252 17.71 57.47 -44.36
N ASN A 253 18.28 56.63 -45.24
CA ASN A 253 19.56 56.92 -45.93
C ASN A 253 19.47 56.65 -47.45
N GLY A 254 18.32 56.57 -48.04
CA GLY A 254 18.12 56.31 -49.46
C GLY A 254 18.27 54.85 -49.93
N THR A 255 18.58 53.94 -49.00
CA THR A 255 18.70 52.53 -49.29
C THR A 255 17.54 51.69 -48.62
N VAL A 256 17.39 50.43 -48.98
CA VAL A 256 16.48 49.52 -48.25
C VAL A 256 17.09 49.25 -46.87
N LEU A 257 16.30 49.56 -45.84
CA LEU A 257 16.66 49.30 -44.44
C LEU A 257 15.76 48.20 -43.88
N THR A 258 16.37 47.20 -43.29
CA THR A 258 15.72 46.11 -42.56
C THR A 258 15.92 46.23 -41.06
N ALA A 259 15.11 45.62 -40.24
CA ALA A 259 15.29 45.57 -38.81
C ALA A 259 16.52 44.71 -38.42
N ASP A 260 17.21 45.08 -37.33
CA ASP A 260 18.33 44.28 -36.79
C ASP A 260 17.82 43.20 -35.85
N VAL A 261 17.08 42.25 -36.41
CA VAL A 261 16.53 41.08 -35.71
C VAL A 261 16.97 39.85 -36.42
N THR A 262 17.48 38.87 -35.66
CA THR A 262 17.95 37.58 -36.16
C THR A 262 17.17 36.43 -35.54
N ALA A 263 17.01 35.36 -36.30
CA ALA A 263 16.44 34.13 -35.78
C ALA A 263 17.25 33.57 -34.61
N THR A 264 16.58 32.92 -33.67
CA THR A 264 17.18 32.27 -32.50
C THR A 264 16.87 30.77 -32.48
N ALA A 265 17.22 30.09 -31.38
CA ALA A 265 16.77 28.72 -31.16
C ALA A 265 15.26 28.63 -30.99
N ASP A 266 14.61 29.70 -30.50
CA ASP A 266 13.20 29.70 -30.10
C ASP A 266 12.25 30.23 -31.20
N TYR A 267 12.71 31.09 -32.11
CA TYR A 267 11.91 31.68 -33.18
C TYR A 267 12.66 31.91 -34.49
N ASP A 268 11.92 32.00 -35.57
CA ASP A 268 12.38 32.42 -36.90
C ASP A 268 11.91 33.84 -37.22
N VAL A 269 12.70 34.57 -38.06
CA VAL A 269 12.27 35.82 -38.69
C VAL A 269 11.68 35.49 -40.04
N THR A 270 10.33 35.47 -40.14
CA THR A 270 9.63 35.05 -41.34
C THR A 270 9.35 36.19 -42.32
N LYS A 271 9.43 37.47 -41.84
CA LYS A 271 9.37 38.64 -42.69
C LYS A 271 10.29 39.73 -42.09
N ASN A 272 11.14 40.29 -42.92
CA ASN A 272 11.99 41.46 -42.57
C ASN A 272 12.50 42.13 -43.88
N GLU A 273 11.55 42.51 -44.76
CA GLU A 273 11.88 43.06 -46.07
C GLU A 273 12.29 44.51 -45.98
N GLY A 274 11.84 45.23 -44.96
CA GLY A 274 12.08 46.65 -44.76
C GLY A 274 11.53 47.49 -45.88
N GLY A 275 12.14 48.68 -46.09
CA GLY A 275 11.73 49.57 -47.14
C GLY A 275 12.76 50.67 -47.47
N LYS A 276 12.61 51.22 -48.69
CA LYS A 276 13.45 52.28 -49.21
C LYS A 276 12.90 53.69 -48.86
N ASN A 277 11.60 53.81 -48.59
CA ASN A 277 10.93 55.06 -48.29
C ASN A 277 10.70 55.19 -46.78
N ALA A 278 10.57 56.43 -46.27
CA ALA A 278 10.11 56.63 -44.90
C ALA A 278 8.72 56.07 -44.73
N GLY A 279 8.56 55.18 -43.71
CA GLY A 279 7.29 54.48 -43.45
C GLY A 279 7.45 53.47 -42.31
N VAL A 280 6.34 52.76 -42.04
CA VAL A 280 6.31 51.66 -41.08
C VAL A 280 6.36 50.35 -41.84
N TYR A 281 7.23 49.46 -41.46
CA TYR A 281 7.40 48.13 -42.08
C TYR A 281 7.30 47.04 -41.05
N ASP A 282 6.59 46.00 -41.35
CA ASP A 282 6.37 44.87 -40.47
C ASP A 282 7.60 43.94 -40.41
N VAL A 283 7.97 43.56 -39.23
CA VAL A 283 8.83 42.40 -38.96
C VAL A 283 7.98 41.32 -38.36
N ILE A 284 7.97 40.14 -38.96
CA ILE A 284 7.17 39.02 -38.47
C ILE A 284 8.11 37.96 -37.93
N LEU A 285 7.85 37.58 -36.66
CA LEU A 285 8.57 36.53 -35.94
C LEU A 285 7.61 35.37 -35.71
N THR A 286 8.08 34.15 -35.88
CA THR A 286 7.28 32.95 -35.67
C THR A 286 8.00 32.03 -34.72
N LEU A 287 7.33 31.63 -33.63
CA LEU A 287 7.85 30.64 -32.71
C LEU A 287 8.07 29.30 -33.43
N LYS A 288 9.22 28.66 -33.22
CA LYS A 288 9.56 27.37 -33.82
C LYS A 288 8.71 26.24 -33.23
N ASP A 289 8.28 26.39 -31.98
CA ASP A 289 7.48 25.43 -31.25
C ASP A 289 6.38 26.15 -30.47
N ALA A 290 5.31 26.56 -31.16
CA ALA A 290 4.20 27.27 -30.56
C ALA A 290 3.37 26.42 -29.59
N GLU A 291 3.58 25.09 -29.57
CA GLU A 291 2.94 24.21 -28.59
C GLU A 291 3.60 24.34 -27.22
N ASN A 292 4.93 24.47 -27.19
CA ASN A 292 5.71 24.55 -25.96
C ASN A 292 6.24 25.96 -25.62
N TYR A 293 6.16 26.90 -26.54
CA TYR A 293 6.59 28.30 -26.35
C TYR A 293 5.40 29.27 -26.44
N LYS A 294 5.53 30.40 -25.78
CA LYS A 294 4.71 31.61 -25.96
C LYS A 294 5.57 32.85 -25.98
N TRP A 295 5.12 33.93 -26.63
CA TRP A 295 5.76 35.23 -26.45
C TRP A 295 5.56 35.72 -25.03
N ALA A 296 6.56 36.37 -24.46
CA ALA A 296 6.42 37.14 -23.23
C ALA A 296 5.50 38.32 -23.46
N ASP A 297 4.64 38.62 -22.49
CA ASP A 297 3.69 39.75 -22.52
C ASP A 297 4.40 41.06 -22.39
#